data_697f8a141157a559e8625c1cf7caa93a
#
_entry.id   697f8a141157a559e8625c1cf7caa93a
#
_cell.length_a   1.000
_cell.length_b   1.000
_cell.length_c   1.000
_cell.angle_alpha   90.00
_cell.angle_beta   90.00
_cell.angle_gamma   90.00
#
_symmetry.space_group_name_H-M   'P 1'
#
loop_
_entity.id
_entity.type
_entity.pdbx_description
1 polymer ?
#
loop_
_entity_poly.entity_id
_entity_poly.type
_entity_poly.pdbx_seq_one_letter_code
_entity_poly.pdbx_strand_id
1 'polypeptide(L)'
;MAPSTSDGEASSSGTGSKSKEKERPRSFDEKTRTACWRKAAVLAGRHPERWRQDAAGNVVCRRFWSCHGCLCYEYDHIIPFSKGGESTVENCQILQTRANRSKSDKAWVEKAEMQGFSCDIKFTGELNNI
;
A
#
# COMPACT_ATOMS: atom_id res chain seq x y z
N MET A 1 -17.32 -6.81 14.18
CA MET A 1 -17.49 -7.71 14.59
C MET A 1 -17.56 -8.46 14.92
N ALA A 2 -17.03 -8.47 14.90
CA ALA A 2 -16.96 -9.41 15.35
C ALA A 2 -17.30 -10.02 15.62
N PRO A 3 -17.17 -10.08 15.86
CA PRO A 3 -17.31 -10.93 16.32
C PRO A 3 -17.45 -11.67 16.61
N SER A 4 -17.37 -11.48 16.74
CA SER A 4 -17.44 -12.43 17.12
C SER A 4 -17.50 -13.24 17.35
N THR A 5 -17.45 -13.08 17.52
CA THR A 5 -17.45 -14.06 17.86
C THR A 5 -17.47 -14.93 18.11
N SER A 6 -17.52 -14.74 18.33
CA SER A 6 -17.49 -15.76 18.64
C SER A 6 -17.33 -16.59 18.77
N ASP A 7 -17.21 -16.38 18.83
CA ASP A 7 -16.99 -17.39 19.08
C ASP A 7 -16.61 -18.16 19.21
N GLY A 8 -16.57 -17.94 19.47
CA GLY A 8 -16.21 -18.78 19.77
C GLY A 8 -15.57 -19.31 19.90
N GLU A 9 -15.35 -19.21 19.96
CA GLU A 9 -14.82 -20.00 20.08
C GLU A 9 -14.15 -20.46 20.39
N ALA A 10 -13.98 -20.01 20.60
CA ALA A 10 -13.42 -20.67 20.93
C ALA A 10 -12.80 -21.24 21.15
N SER A 11 -12.63 -21.33 21.26
CA SER A 11 -12.18 -22.18 21.48
C SER A 11 -11.19 -22.63 21.79
N SER A 12 -10.91 -22.48 22.00
CA SER A 12 -10.15 -23.04 22.40
C SER A 12 -8.99 -23.13 22.79
N SER A 13 -9.01 -22.59 23.20
CA SER A 13 -8.13 -23.33 23.85
C SER A 13 -6.71 -22.84 23.94
N GLY A 14 -5.72 -23.53 24.35
CA GLY A 14 -4.37 -23.05 24.56
C GLY A 14 -3.70 -22.41 23.35
N THR A 15 -4.42 -22.37 22.24
CA THR A 15 -3.89 -21.77 21.03
C THR A 15 -4.39 -20.36 20.82
N GLY A 16 -4.85 -19.71 21.89
CA GLY A 16 -5.44 -18.39 21.76
C GLY A 16 -4.55 -17.37 21.05
N SER A 17 -3.25 -17.35 21.34
CA SER A 17 -2.38 -16.38 20.73
C SER A 17 -2.22 -16.65 19.23
N LYS A 18 -2.18 -17.89 18.81
CA LYS A 18 -2.14 -18.22 17.40
C LYS A 18 -3.42 -17.81 16.69
N SER A 19 -4.56 -17.98 17.36
CA SER A 19 -5.83 -17.55 16.82
C SER A 19 -5.85 -16.05 16.58
N LYS A 20 -5.32 -15.28 17.52
CA LYS A 20 -5.26 -13.84 17.36
C LYS A 20 -4.42 -13.43 16.17
N GLU A 21 -3.28 -14.09 15.99
CA GLU A 21 -2.44 -13.81 14.84
C GLU A 21 -3.16 -14.10 13.53
N LYS A 22 -3.88 -15.21 13.49
CA LYS A 22 -4.63 -15.56 12.29
C LYS A 22 -5.77 -14.59 12.03
N GLU A 23 -6.30 -13.97 13.07
CA GLU A 23 -7.39 -13.01 12.92
C GLU A 23 -6.90 -11.66 12.39
N ARG A 24 -5.62 -11.39 12.50
CA ARG A 24 -5.07 -10.13 12.01
C ARG A 24 -4.88 -10.25 10.50
N PRO A 25 -5.66 -9.49 9.71
CA PRO A 25 -5.57 -9.63 8.26
C PRO A 25 -4.24 -9.12 7.75
N ARG A 26 -3.65 -9.87 6.83
CA ARG A 26 -2.38 -9.48 6.23
C ARG A 26 -2.57 -8.52 5.06
N SER A 27 -3.67 -8.64 4.34
CA SER A 27 -3.90 -7.78 3.19
C SER A 27 -4.88 -6.68 3.54
N PHE A 28 -4.80 -5.59 2.78
CA PHE A 28 -5.72 -4.45 2.96
C PHE A 28 -7.00 -4.74 2.18
N ASP A 29 -8.15 -4.52 2.81
CA ASP A 29 -9.42 -4.69 2.11
C ASP A 29 -9.66 -3.51 1.15
N GLU A 30 -10.70 -3.64 0.34
CA GLU A 30 -10.96 -2.64 -0.71
C GLU A 30 -11.21 -1.26 -0.13
N LYS A 31 -11.94 -1.19 0.96
CA LYS A 31 -12.23 0.09 1.59
C LYS A 31 -10.95 0.78 2.07
N THR A 32 -10.07 0.00 2.68
CA THR A 32 -8.79 0.50 3.16
C THR A 32 -7.92 0.95 2.00
N ARG A 33 -7.90 0.16 0.92
CA ARG A 33 -7.10 0.52 -0.26
C ARG A 33 -7.60 1.82 -0.88
N THR A 34 -8.91 1.99 -1.00
CA THR A 34 -9.47 3.21 -1.54
C THR A 34 -9.08 4.42 -0.69
N ALA A 35 -9.20 4.30 0.62
CA ALA A 35 -8.82 5.38 1.52
C ALA A 35 -7.32 5.65 1.45
N CYS A 36 -6.52 4.61 1.31
CA CYS A 36 -5.08 4.74 1.19
C CYS A 36 -4.70 5.51 -0.07
N TRP A 37 -5.32 5.17 -1.21
CA TRP A 37 -5.09 5.91 -2.45
C TRP A 37 -5.38 7.39 -2.26
N ARG A 38 -6.49 7.70 -1.59
CA ARG A 38 -6.94 9.08 -1.45
C ARG A 38 -6.09 9.92 -0.53
N LYS A 39 -5.33 9.30 0.36
CA LYS A 39 -4.42 10.08 1.21
C LYS A 39 -3.05 10.28 0.59
N ALA A 40 -2.78 9.65 -0.56
CA ALA A 40 -1.50 9.81 -1.23
C ALA A 40 -1.39 11.20 -1.87
N ALA A 41 -0.16 11.62 -2.14
CA ALA A 41 0.10 12.95 -2.69
C ALA A 41 -0.51 13.09 -4.08
N VAL A 42 -1.14 14.23 -4.32
CA VAL A 42 -1.79 14.53 -5.60
C VAL A 42 -0.79 15.19 -6.53
N LEU A 43 -0.92 14.90 -7.82
CA LEU A 43 -0.10 15.55 -8.85
C LEU A 43 -0.88 16.70 -9.45
N ALA A 44 -0.27 17.88 -9.46
CA ALA A 44 -0.89 19.05 -10.05
C ALA A 44 -1.17 18.80 -11.54
N GLY A 45 -2.37 19.15 -11.97
CA GLY A 45 -2.76 18.96 -13.36
C GLY A 45 -3.13 17.55 -13.76
N ARG A 46 -3.17 16.63 -12.82
CA ARG A 46 -3.54 15.24 -13.09
C ARG A 46 -4.79 14.87 -12.31
N HIS A 47 -5.58 13.98 -12.88
CA HIS A 47 -6.80 13.51 -12.25
C HIS A 47 -6.46 12.67 -11.03
N PRO A 48 -6.84 13.09 -9.81
CA PRO A 48 -6.36 12.41 -8.59
C PRO A 48 -6.88 10.99 -8.43
N GLU A 49 -7.94 10.61 -9.11
CA GLU A 49 -8.41 9.23 -9.07
C GLU A 49 -7.65 8.32 -10.02
N ARG A 50 -6.78 8.88 -10.86
CA ARG A 50 -5.98 8.11 -11.80
C ARG A 50 -4.50 8.16 -11.50
N TRP A 51 -4.03 9.26 -10.94
CA TRP A 51 -2.60 9.51 -10.78
C TRP A 51 -2.33 10.01 -9.37
N ARG A 52 -1.32 9.45 -8.74
CA ARG A 52 -0.83 9.92 -7.44
C ARG A 52 0.68 9.74 -7.40
N GLN A 53 1.30 10.38 -6.42
CA GLN A 53 2.69 10.08 -6.10
C GLN A 53 2.72 9.12 -4.93
N ASP A 54 3.63 8.14 -5.02
CA ASP A 54 3.81 7.21 -3.92
C ASP A 54 4.64 7.84 -2.79
N ALA A 55 4.92 7.06 -1.75
CA ALA A 55 5.66 7.55 -0.59
C ALA A 55 7.06 8.01 -0.93
N ALA A 56 7.64 7.52 -2.02
CA ALA A 56 8.97 7.90 -2.46
C ALA A 56 8.95 9.05 -3.48
N GLY A 57 7.76 9.48 -3.89
CA GLY A 57 7.62 10.55 -4.89
C GLY A 57 7.52 10.04 -6.31
N ASN A 58 7.43 8.73 -6.52
CA ASN A 58 7.27 8.16 -7.85
C ASN A 58 5.83 8.31 -8.32
N VAL A 59 5.66 8.62 -9.61
CA VAL A 59 4.32 8.71 -10.19
C VAL A 59 3.79 7.31 -10.43
N VAL A 60 2.56 7.05 -10.01
CA VAL A 60 1.91 5.76 -10.26
C VAL A 60 0.51 5.99 -10.79
N CYS A 61 0.01 5.03 -11.56
CA CYS A 61 -1.31 5.10 -12.17
C CYS A 61 -2.21 4.08 -11.48
N ARG A 62 -3.39 4.53 -11.06
CA ARG A 62 -4.27 3.70 -10.23
C ARG A 62 -4.61 2.36 -10.86
N ARG A 63 -4.80 2.32 -12.16
CA ARG A 63 -5.18 1.08 -12.83
C ARG A 63 -4.03 0.08 -12.94
N PHE A 64 -2.80 0.48 -12.66
CA PHE A 64 -1.65 -0.40 -12.73
C PHE A 64 -1.29 -0.93 -11.34
N TRP A 65 -2.26 -1.53 -10.70
CA TRP A 65 -2.06 -2.13 -9.38
C TRP A 65 -1.49 -3.53 -9.52
N SER A 66 -0.43 -3.79 -8.79
CA SER A 66 0.17 -5.12 -8.66
C SER A 66 0.86 -5.64 -9.92
N CYS A 67 1.31 -4.75 -10.78
CA CYS A 67 2.10 -5.14 -11.94
C CYS A 67 3.57 -4.76 -11.72
N HIS A 68 4.39 -4.80 -12.77
CA HIS A 68 5.84 -4.67 -12.59
C HIS A 68 6.47 -3.46 -13.29
N GLY A 69 5.70 -2.69 -14.03
CA GLY A 69 6.21 -1.53 -14.73
C GLY A 69 6.49 -0.36 -13.80
N CYS A 70 7.08 0.69 -14.35
CA CYS A 70 7.48 1.83 -13.52
C CYS A 70 6.30 2.69 -13.05
N LEU A 71 5.11 2.52 -13.63
CA LEU A 71 3.90 3.18 -13.15
C LEU A 71 3.07 2.27 -12.25
N CYS A 72 3.52 1.05 -12.04
CA CYS A 72 2.82 0.06 -11.23
C CYS A 72 3.09 0.29 -9.75
N TYR A 73 2.09 -0.03 -8.94
CA TYR A 73 2.20 0.20 -7.50
C TYR A 73 1.56 -0.94 -6.73
N GLU A 74 1.86 -0.94 -5.44
CA GLU A 74 1.29 -1.87 -4.47
C GLU A 74 0.93 -1.10 -3.22
N TYR A 75 0.02 -1.65 -2.43
CA TYR A 75 -0.30 -1.12 -1.12
C TYR A 75 0.67 -1.75 -0.13
N ASP A 76 1.36 -0.92 0.63
CA ASP A 76 2.45 -1.34 1.47
C ASP A 76 2.17 -0.99 2.93
N HIS A 77 2.57 -1.88 3.83
CA HIS A 77 2.53 -1.62 5.25
C HIS A 77 3.70 -0.70 5.62
N ILE A 78 3.39 0.49 6.15
CA ILE A 78 4.45 1.41 6.58
C ILE A 78 5.31 0.71 7.63
N ILE A 79 4.68 0.20 8.68
CA ILE A 79 5.35 -0.71 9.60
C ILE A 79 5.07 -2.11 9.08
N PRO A 80 6.10 -2.87 8.71
CA PRO A 80 5.90 -4.17 8.09
C PRO A 80 5.01 -5.09 8.92
N PHE A 81 4.20 -5.88 8.24
CA PHE A 81 3.31 -6.82 8.89
C PHE A 81 4.12 -7.78 9.79
N SER A 82 5.27 -8.21 9.32
CA SER A 82 6.14 -9.12 10.07
C SER A 82 6.67 -8.49 11.36
N LYS A 83 6.59 -7.17 11.46
CA LYS A 83 7.04 -6.44 12.65
C LYS A 83 5.87 -5.87 13.45
N GLY A 84 4.68 -6.43 13.26
CA GLY A 84 3.52 -6.05 14.03
C GLY A 84 2.65 -4.99 13.38
N GLY A 85 2.98 -4.53 12.17
CA GLY A 85 2.17 -3.53 11.49
C GLY A 85 0.80 -4.07 11.13
N GLU A 86 -0.24 -3.27 11.32
CA GLU A 86 -1.60 -3.68 11.04
C GLU A 86 -2.04 -3.20 9.67
N SER A 87 -3.08 -3.85 9.15
CA SER A 87 -3.59 -3.55 7.82
C SER A 87 -4.69 -2.49 7.90
N THR A 88 -4.31 -1.31 8.38
CA THR A 88 -5.21 -0.17 8.57
C THR A 88 -4.81 0.95 7.62
N VAL A 89 -5.72 1.91 7.43
CA VAL A 89 -5.43 3.06 6.59
C VAL A 89 -4.20 3.81 7.10
N GLU A 90 -4.10 3.93 8.42
CA GLU A 90 -2.98 4.68 9.03
C GLU A 90 -1.64 4.04 8.74
N ASN A 91 -1.61 2.73 8.56
CA ASN A 91 -0.37 1.99 8.31
C ASN A 91 -0.25 1.58 6.84
N CYS A 92 -1.03 2.18 5.97
CA CYS A 92 -1.03 1.84 4.55
C CYS A 92 -0.49 3.01 3.74
N GLN A 93 0.35 2.70 2.77
CA GLN A 93 0.81 3.69 1.79
C GLN A 93 0.87 3.02 0.43
N ILE A 94 0.77 3.82 -0.62
CA ILE A 94 1.03 3.27 -1.96
C ILE A 94 2.52 3.44 -2.24
N LEU A 95 3.07 2.46 -2.93
CA LEU A 95 4.49 2.47 -3.23
C LEU A 95 4.68 1.79 -4.58
N GLN A 96 5.48 2.42 -5.45
CA GLN A 96 5.79 1.83 -6.74
C GLN A 96 6.29 0.40 -6.53
N THR A 97 5.86 -0.52 -7.39
CA THR A 97 6.14 -1.95 -7.16
C THR A 97 7.63 -2.23 -6.96
N ARG A 98 8.48 -1.64 -7.80
CA ARG A 98 9.92 -1.88 -7.69
C ARG A 98 10.48 -1.30 -6.40
N ALA A 99 9.99 -0.12 -6.01
CA ALA A 99 10.40 0.50 -4.76
C ALA A 99 9.94 -0.33 -3.57
N ASN A 100 8.73 -0.88 -3.64
CA ASN A 100 8.21 -1.72 -2.57
C ASN A 100 9.05 -2.96 -2.37
N ARG A 101 9.47 -3.58 -3.46
CA ARG A 101 10.32 -4.76 -3.36
C ARG A 101 11.70 -4.42 -2.82
N SER A 102 12.20 -3.24 -3.16
CA SER A 102 13.47 -2.77 -2.62
C SER A 102 13.36 -2.46 -1.12
N LYS A 103 12.20 -1.92 -0.70
CA LYS A 103 11.98 -1.62 0.71
C LYS A 103 11.98 -2.88 1.56
N SER A 104 11.41 -3.96 1.04
CA SER A 104 11.33 -5.23 1.74
C SER A 104 10.68 -5.02 3.12
N ASP A 105 11.33 -5.40 4.23
CA ASP A 105 10.75 -5.29 5.57
C ASP A 105 11.25 -4.06 6.32
N LYS A 106 11.78 -3.07 5.63
CA LYS A 106 12.16 -1.82 6.27
C LYS A 106 10.93 -0.98 6.57
N ALA A 107 11.00 -0.24 7.67
CA ALA A 107 9.90 0.62 8.09
C ALA A 107 10.01 2.04 7.54
N TRP A 108 10.96 2.30 6.66
CA TRP A 108 11.15 3.65 6.10
C TRP A 108 11.45 3.54 4.61
N VAL A 109 11.24 4.65 3.92
CA VAL A 109 11.51 4.76 2.49
C VAL A 109 12.69 5.70 2.29
N GLU A 110 13.73 5.22 1.63
CA GLU A 110 14.86 6.05 1.23
C GLU A 110 14.49 6.71 -0.10
N LYS A 111 13.95 7.93 -0.03
CA LYS A 111 13.37 8.56 -1.21
C LYS A 111 14.36 8.68 -2.35
N ALA A 112 15.59 9.12 -2.07
CA ALA A 112 16.57 9.31 -3.14
C ALA A 112 16.85 8.00 -3.87
N GLU A 113 16.98 6.91 -3.13
CA GLU A 113 17.25 5.60 -3.72
C GLU A 113 16.04 5.10 -4.50
N MET A 114 14.87 5.23 -3.91
CA MET A 114 13.65 4.64 -4.50
C MET A 114 13.10 5.47 -5.65
N GLN A 115 13.45 6.75 -5.73
CA GLN A 115 13.09 7.55 -6.89
C GLN A 115 13.85 7.12 -8.14
N GLY A 116 14.94 6.41 -7.98
CA GLY A 116 15.67 5.87 -9.10
C GLY A 116 14.87 4.86 -9.91
N PHE A 117 13.76 4.36 -9.36
CA PHE A 117 12.87 3.45 -10.07
C PHE A 117 11.78 4.17 -10.87
N SER A 118 11.70 5.50 -10.77
CA SER A 118 10.66 6.26 -11.45
C SER A 118 10.74 6.10 -12.95
N CYS A 119 9.58 6.17 -13.60
CA CYS A 119 9.53 6.24 -15.05
C CYS A 119 10.19 7.53 -15.53
N ASP A 120 10.89 7.46 -16.64
CA ASP A 120 11.43 8.64 -17.29
C ASP A 120 10.33 9.31 -18.09
N ILE A 121 9.33 9.79 -17.37
CA ILE A 121 8.17 10.43 -17.97
C ILE A 121 8.12 11.86 -17.52
N LYS A 122 8.06 12.76 -18.48
CA LYS A 122 7.90 14.18 -18.19
C LYS A 122 6.42 14.52 -18.25
N PHE A 123 5.99 15.34 -17.30
CA PHE A 123 4.60 15.74 -17.25
C PHE A 123 4.34 16.83 -18.29
N THR A 124 3.89 16.39 -19.44
CA THR A 124 3.45 17.27 -20.50
C THR A 124 1.94 17.12 -20.64
N GLY A 125 1.34 17.97 -21.46
CA GLY A 125 -0.09 17.87 -21.69
C GLY A 125 -0.52 16.56 -22.31
N GLU A 126 0.37 15.89 -23.02
CA GLU A 126 0.02 14.64 -23.68
C GLU A 126 -0.35 13.55 -22.69
N LEU A 127 0.28 13.54 -21.52
CA LEU A 127 0.02 12.49 -20.55
C LEU A 127 -1.36 12.61 -19.91
N ASN A 128 -2.01 13.76 -20.06
CA ASN A 128 -3.33 13.94 -19.48
C ASN A 128 -4.40 13.16 -20.23
N ASN A 129 -4.09 12.65 -21.40
CA ASN A 129 -5.04 11.91 -22.23
C ASN A 129 -4.98 10.41 -22.01
N ILE A 130 -4.12 9.95 -21.15
CA ILE A 130 -3.96 8.52 -20.86
C ILE A 130 -4.99 8.01 -19.87
#